data_bbcbaaf590bc48a9236265826836f55c
#
_entry.id   bbcbaaf590bc48a9236265826836f55c
#
_cell.length_a   1.000
_cell.length_b   1.000
_cell.length_c   1.000
_cell.angle_alpha   90.00
_cell.angle_beta   90.00
_cell.angle_gamma   90.00
#
_symmetry.space_group_name_H-M   'P 1'
#
loop_
_entity.id
_entity.type
_entity.pdbx_description
1 polymer ?
#
loop_
_entity_poly.entity_id
_entity_poly.type
_entity_poly.pdbx_seq_one_letter_code
_entity_poly.pdbx_strand_id
1 'polypeptide(L)'
;DIDVDFDDDGRGEVLRWVTKMFTPEDDRWMIVLQDDSMIRCSMIQVRDQAEQVAEHTEGMANYFAGVETSLTAIKEEVIRQIQCFNCVVGIEFELDDNRDRTNYIVNTFYDVAGDVNGFLLYPSMSLFDGKGKLLFSVKGESEYETFRPVANADLLEVDRPEAGDVDLARRDRSIARLKEAGVPYMEHLPCEVMDCEAVIKSPEMIAHRAAALFAVALYSEVLLSENPDREEALNYVSKVAEAYHIEDEFTPMERAYLDNPEPEQHDCIQFLWRYECCAVLLWALGIDELPYPSEICNVPFIARLFFDHKDEGTILGLGEIRKRGEILDEADLTLRYDWACVDARVNGKEVPASLEGGVVMERHYAFNWLIGGSDGAAWDEIQPTT
;
A
#
# COMPACT_ATOMS: atom_id res chain seq x y z
N ASP A 1 29.67 -9.53 18.08
CA ASP A 1 30.53 -10.61 17.54
C ASP A 1 29.75 -11.24 16.37
N ILE A 2 29.98 -10.73 15.18
CA ILE A 2 29.50 -11.40 13.96
C ILE A 2 30.64 -12.32 13.56
N ASP A 3 30.50 -13.61 13.87
CA ASP A 3 31.32 -14.66 13.28
C ASP A 3 30.88 -14.81 11.82
N VAL A 4 31.62 -14.19 10.92
CA VAL A 4 31.40 -14.33 9.48
C VAL A 4 32.34 -15.42 9.00
N ASP A 5 31.79 -16.61 8.85
CA ASP A 5 32.47 -17.73 8.20
C ASP A 5 32.47 -17.47 6.67
N PHE A 6 33.65 -17.27 6.09
CA PHE A 6 33.78 -16.99 4.66
C PHE A 6 34.24 -18.23 3.92
N ASP A 7 33.45 -18.62 2.95
CA ASP A 7 33.83 -19.62 1.96
C ASP A 7 34.92 -19.11 1.01
N ASP A 8 35.69 -20.05 0.46
CA ASP A 8 36.96 -19.94 -0.28
C ASP A 8 36.89 -19.24 -1.66
N ASP A 9 35.85 -18.41 -1.95
CA ASP A 9 35.57 -17.84 -3.26
C ASP A 9 35.88 -16.33 -3.43
N GLY A 10 36.87 -15.84 -2.71
CA GLY A 10 37.45 -14.49 -2.90
C GLY A 10 36.89 -13.41 -1.98
N ARG A 11 35.83 -13.67 -1.20
CA ARG A 11 35.30 -12.73 -0.18
C ARG A 11 36.26 -12.49 0.98
N GLY A 12 37.28 -13.33 1.17
CA GLY A 12 38.32 -13.16 2.18
C GLY A 12 39.22 -11.92 1.96
N GLU A 13 39.23 -11.32 0.77
CA GLU A 13 39.98 -10.09 0.53
C GLU A 13 39.30 -8.84 1.08
N VAL A 14 37.96 -8.86 1.22
CA VAL A 14 37.16 -7.74 1.77
C VAL A 14 37.54 -7.46 3.22
N LEU A 15 37.82 -8.47 4.01
CA LEU A 15 38.20 -8.32 5.43
C LEU A 15 39.64 -7.83 5.65
N ARG A 16 40.48 -7.75 4.62
CA ARG A 16 41.85 -7.27 4.77
C ARG A 16 41.95 -5.85 5.32
N TRP A 17 40.90 -5.04 5.13
CA TRP A 17 40.88 -3.63 5.46
C TRP A 17 39.98 -3.30 6.65
N VAL A 18 39.05 -4.17 7.03
CA VAL A 18 38.10 -3.92 8.12
C VAL A 18 38.64 -4.53 9.40
N THR A 19 38.95 -3.71 10.39
CA THR A 19 39.37 -4.18 11.72
C THR A 19 38.26 -4.17 12.74
N LYS A 20 37.26 -3.29 12.55
CA LYS A 20 36.18 -3.15 13.51
C LYS A 20 34.97 -2.48 12.85
N MET A 21 33.79 -3.03 13.11
CA MET A 21 32.52 -2.43 12.76
C MET A 21 31.79 -2.01 14.03
N PHE A 22 31.35 -0.76 14.09
CA PHE A 22 30.50 -0.23 15.13
C PHE A 22 29.13 0.03 14.54
N THR A 23 28.10 -0.57 15.15
CA THR A 23 26.71 -0.18 14.95
C THR A 23 26.29 0.64 16.17
N PRO A 24 26.43 1.97 16.14
CA PRO A 24 25.78 2.80 17.15
C PRO A 24 24.27 2.68 16.99
N GLU A 25 23.56 2.93 18.04
CA GLU A 25 22.11 3.00 18.04
C GLU A 25 21.66 3.86 16.86
N ASP A 26 20.63 3.39 16.13
CA ASP A 26 19.94 4.08 15.04
C ASP A 26 20.75 4.31 13.74
N ASP A 27 20.29 3.77 12.65
CA ASP A 27 20.56 4.14 11.24
C ASP A 27 21.97 4.62 10.85
N ARG A 28 22.95 4.52 11.73
CA ARG A 28 24.32 4.97 11.52
C ARG A 28 25.31 3.94 12.01
N TRP A 29 26.33 3.67 11.20
CA TRP A 29 27.44 2.80 11.59
C TRP A 29 28.77 3.33 11.08
N MET A 30 29.84 2.86 11.67
CA MET A 30 31.19 3.24 11.34
C MET A 30 32.03 2.00 11.11
N ILE A 31 32.74 1.97 9.99
CA ILE A 31 33.68 0.92 9.64
C ILE A 31 35.09 1.49 9.83
N VAL A 32 35.89 0.84 10.65
CA VAL A 32 37.30 1.20 10.87
C VAL A 32 38.17 0.27 10.03
N LEU A 33 39.05 0.85 9.22
CA LEU A 33 39.97 0.13 8.36
C LEU A 33 41.29 -0.16 9.10
N GLN A 34 42.15 -0.97 8.51
CA GLN A 34 43.46 -1.38 9.11
C GLN A 34 44.42 -0.23 9.35
N ASP A 35 44.29 0.86 8.62
CA ASP A 35 45.09 2.09 8.72
C ASP A 35 44.47 3.13 9.67
N ASP A 36 43.51 2.70 10.51
CA ASP A 36 42.72 3.55 11.41
C ASP A 36 41.83 4.59 10.72
N SER A 37 41.74 4.58 9.39
CA SER A 37 40.79 5.42 8.68
C SER A 37 39.37 4.89 8.86
N MET A 38 38.38 5.78 8.66
CA MET A 38 36.98 5.47 8.97
C MET A 38 36.08 5.73 7.78
N ILE A 39 35.12 4.83 7.58
CA ILE A 39 33.96 5.02 6.71
C ILE A 39 32.75 5.24 7.62
N ARG A 40 32.08 6.38 7.44
CA ARG A 40 30.80 6.66 8.13
C ARG A 40 29.67 6.33 7.19
N CYS A 41 28.75 5.53 7.68
CA CYS A 41 27.54 5.18 6.94
C CYS A 41 26.30 5.66 7.71
N SER A 42 25.33 6.18 6.98
CA SER A 42 24.00 6.51 7.51
C SER A 42 22.96 5.96 6.54
N MET A 43 21.86 5.42 7.08
CA MET A 43 20.80 4.81 6.28
C MET A 43 19.45 5.41 6.66
N ILE A 44 18.66 5.70 5.65
CA ILE A 44 17.21 5.93 5.79
C ILE A 44 16.48 4.91 4.92
N GLN A 45 15.40 4.37 5.43
CA GLN A 45 14.61 3.37 4.72
C GLN A 45 13.10 3.62 4.93
N VAL A 46 12.31 3.25 3.93
CA VAL A 46 10.85 3.48 3.95
C VAL A 46 10.20 2.85 5.17
N ARG A 47 10.66 1.67 5.60
CA ARG A 47 10.15 0.98 6.77
C ARG A 47 10.12 1.83 8.04
N ASP A 48 11.13 2.66 8.27
CA ASP A 48 11.31 3.37 9.53
C ASP A 48 11.16 4.89 9.37
N GLN A 49 11.37 5.42 8.15
CA GLN A 49 11.51 6.86 7.88
C GLN A 49 10.93 7.22 6.50
N ALA A 50 9.69 6.81 6.22
CA ALA A 50 9.05 6.95 4.91
C ALA A 50 9.07 8.40 4.38
N GLU A 51 8.76 9.39 5.23
CA GLU A 51 8.75 10.81 4.84
C GLU A 51 10.15 11.29 4.42
N GLN A 52 11.20 10.90 5.13
CA GLN A 52 12.57 11.30 4.83
C GLN A 52 13.06 10.68 3.52
N VAL A 53 12.72 9.41 3.27
CA VAL A 53 13.03 8.75 1.99
C VAL A 53 12.27 9.43 0.86
N ALA A 54 10.97 9.72 1.03
CA ALA A 54 10.16 10.41 0.03
C ALA A 54 10.73 11.80 -0.31
N GLU A 55 11.05 12.62 0.70
CA GLU A 55 11.65 13.94 0.51
C GLU A 55 12.98 13.85 -0.24
N HIS A 56 13.83 12.90 0.14
CA HIS A 56 15.14 12.71 -0.48
C HIS A 56 15.02 12.26 -1.96
N THR A 57 14.17 11.27 -2.23
CA THR A 57 13.96 10.75 -3.59
C THR A 57 13.23 11.75 -4.47
N GLU A 58 12.28 12.51 -3.95
CA GLU A 58 11.61 13.61 -4.69
C GLU A 58 12.60 14.72 -5.04
N GLY A 59 13.45 15.13 -4.10
CA GLY A 59 14.50 16.12 -4.34
C GLY A 59 15.46 15.67 -5.45
N MET A 60 15.88 14.41 -5.42
CA MET A 60 16.76 13.81 -6.43
C MET A 60 16.06 13.71 -7.79
N ALA A 61 14.80 13.24 -7.82
CA ALA A 61 14.01 13.14 -9.05
C ALA A 61 13.79 14.50 -9.71
N ASN A 62 13.45 15.53 -8.93
CA ASN A 62 13.30 16.90 -9.39
C ASN A 62 14.62 17.47 -9.94
N TYR A 63 15.74 17.15 -9.31
CA TYR A 63 17.04 17.57 -9.80
C TYR A 63 17.32 17.00 -11.20
N PHE A 64 17.16 15.69 -11.39
CA PHE A 64 17.36 15.04 -12.70
C PHE A 64 16.32 15.46 -13.74
N ALA A 65 15.09 15.79 -13.33
CA ALA A 65 14.08 16.33 -14.24
C ALA A 65 14.52 17.63 -14.92
N GLY A 66 15.28 18.47 -14.21
CA GLY A 66 15.84 19.71 -14.73
C GLY A 66 17.03 19.55 -15.68
N VAL A 67 17.60 18.34 -15.85
CA VAL A 67 18.77 18.12 -16.71
C VAL A 67 18.36 18.15 -18.19
N GLU A 68 19.02 18.99 -18.98
CA GLU A 68 18.82 19.02 -20.44
C GLU A 68 19.52 17.83 -21.10
N THR A 69 18.83 17.09 -21.94
CA THR A 69 19.37 15.92 -22.65
C THR A 69 18.54 15.58 -23.89
N SER A 70 19.19 14.95 -24.87
CA SER A 70 18.49 14.31 -26.00
C SER A 70 17.97 12.90 -25.64
N LEU A 71 18.38 12.33 -24.50
CA LEU A 71 18.03 10.99 -24.02
C LEU A 71 16.78 11.05 -23.11
N THR A 72 15.71 11.68 -23.59
CA THR A 72 14.50 11.94 -22.80
C THR A 72 13.87 10.67 -22.25
N ALA A 73 13.81 9.61 -23.04
CA ALA A 73 13.24 8.32 -22.59
C ALA A 73 14.05 7.69 -21.44
N ILE A 74 15.39 7.76 -21.51
CA ILE A 74 16.26 7.24 -20.42
C ILE A 74 16.08 8.12 -19.18
N LYS A 75 16.06 9.45 -19.33
CA LYS A 75 15.84 10.37 -18.21
C LYS A 75 14.53 10.08 -17.48
N GLU A 76 13.44 9.86 -18.20
CA GLU A 76 12.14 9.53 -17.61
C GLU A 76 12.21 8.22 -16.81
N GLU A 77 12.84 7.18 -17.34
CA GLU A 77 12.98 5.91 -16.63
C GLU A 77 13.93 6.02 -15.43
N VAL A 78 14.97 6.86 -15.49
CA VAL A 78 15.84 7.15 -14.34
C VAL A 78 15.07 7.85 -13.22
N ILE A 79 14.22 8.82 -13.56
CA ILE A 79 13.37 9.50 -12.59
C ILE A 79 12.42 8.49 -11.91
N ARG A 80 11.81 7.58 -12.68
CA ARG A 80 10.99 6.50 -12.12
C ARG A 80 11.79 5.58 -11.22
N GLN A 81 13.03 5.23 -11.60
CA GLN A 81 13.93 4.42 -10.75
C GLN A 81 14.19 5.10 -9.40
N ILE A 82 14.47 6.40 -9.40
CA ILE A 82 14.71 7.15 -8.17
C ILE A 82 13.48 7.14 -7.28
N GLN A 83 12.30 7.26 -7.85
CA GLN A 83 11.03 7.20 -7.11
C GLN A 83 10.72 5.79 -6.54
N CYS A 84 11.37 4.75 -7.07
CA CYS A 84 11.26 3.38 -6.55
C CYS A 84 12.26 3.05 -5.43
N PHE A 85 13.16 3.98 -5.05
CA PHE A 85 14.11 3.71 -3.98
C PHE A 85 13.39 3.63 -2.63
N ASN A 86 13.65 2.54 -1.91
CA ASN A 86 13.11 2.27 -0.59
C ASN A 86 14.15 2.41 0.54
N CYS A 87 15.41 2.59 0.15
CA CYS A 87 16.53 2.77 1.06
C CYS A 87 17.56 3.70 0.44
N VAL A 88 18.12 4.59 1.24
CA VAL A 88 19.22 5.47 0.85
C VAL A 88 20.32 5.35 1.92
N VAL A 89 21.54 5.04 1.47
CA VAL A 89 22.70 4.94 2.33
C VAL A 89 23.69 6.06 1.99
N GLY A 90 23.89 6.97 2.92
CA GLY A 90 24.95 7.97 2.86
C GLY A 90 26.29 7.35 3.28
N ILE A 91 27.33 7.55 2.48
CA ILE A 91 28.67 6.99 2.71
C ILE A 91 29.68 8.13 2.67
N GLU A 92 30.41 8.31 3.77
CA GLU A 92 31.44 9.34 3.89
C GLU A 92 32.78 8.71 4.28
N PHE A 93 33.82 9.01 3.53
CA PHE A 93 35.20 8.64 3.86
C PHE A 93 36.19 9.68 3.33
N GLU A 94 37.35 9.76 3.93
CA GLU A 94 38.40 10.68 3.54
C GLU A 94 39.13 10.14 2.29
N LEU A 95 39.27 11.01 1.29
CA LEU A 95 40.12 10.76 0.12
C LEU A 95 41.55 11.15 0.46
N ASP A 96 42.47 10.26 0.23
CA ASP A 96 43.90 10.49 0.34
C ASP A 96 44.63 10.05 -0.94
N ASP A 97 45.99 10.12 -0.91
CA ASP A 97 46.82 9.71 -2.02
C ASP A 97 46.89 8.17 -2.22
N ASN A 98 46.30 7.39 -1.30
CA ASN A 98 46.25 5.94 -1.42
C ASN A 98 45.09 5.51 -2.33
N ARG A 99 45.38 5.46 -3.62
CA ARG A 99 44.43 5.09 -4.66
C ARG A 99 43.91 3.65 -4.51
N ASP A 100 44.77 2.74 -4.02
CA ASP A 100 44.35 1.33 -3.85
C ASP A 100 43.28 1.18 -2.78
N ARG A 101 43.44 1.92 -1.67
CA ARG A 101 42.40 1.97 -0.62
C ARG A 101 41.08 2.58 -1.14
N THR A 102 41.19 3.73 -1.82
CA THR A 102 39.99 4.39 -2.39
C THR A 102 39.28 3.48 -3.38
N ASN A 103 39.98 2.85 -4.28
CA ASN A 103 39.44 1.92 -5.26
C ASN A 103 38.78 0.71 -4.56
N TYR A 104 39.44 0.20 -3.52
CA TYR A 104 38.91 -0.91 -2.75
C TYR A 104 37.58 -0.55 -2.10
N ILE A 105 37.48 0.58 -1.40
CA ILE A 105 36.25 1.07 -0.77
C ILE A 105 35.14 1.22 -1.80
N VAL A 106 35.43 1.89 -2.91
CA VAL A 106 34.46 2.14 -3.98
C VAL A 106 33.97 0.82 -4.61
N ASN A 107 34.90 -0.11 -4.92
CA ASN A 107 34.50 -1.41 -5.49
C ASN A 107 33.64 -2.24 -4.53
N THR A 108 33.96 -2.20 -3.23
CA THR A 108 33.10 -2.87 -2.23
C THR A 108 31.67 -2.35 -2.27
N PHE A 109 31.47 -1.04 -2.41
CA PHE A 109 30.12 -0.49 -2.52
C PHE A 109 29.46 -0.79 -3.88
N TYR A 110 30.20 -0.95 -4.95
CA TYR A 110 29.67 -1.49 -6.20
C TYR A 110 29.21 -2.94 -6.06
N ASP A 111 29.98 -3.78 -5.37
CA ASP A 111 29.60 -5.16 -5.11
C ASP A 111 28.30 -5.22 -4.28
N VAL A 112 28.21 -4.43 -3.20
CA VAL A 112 26.98 -4.32 -2.40
C VAL A 112 25.81 -3.83 -3.26
N ALA A 113 26.01 -2.80 -4.07
CA ALA A 113 24.96 -2.30 -4.96
C ALA A 113 24.53 -3.36 -5.99
N GLY A 114 25.48 -4.16 -6.49
CA GLY A 114 25.19 -5.27 -7.40
C GLY A 114 24.33 -6.35 -6.75
N ASP A 115 24.62 -6.69 -5.51
CA ASP A 115 23.88 -7.72 -4.75
C ASP A 115 22.44 -7.32 -4.43
N VAL A 116 22.20 -6.01 -4.20
CA VAL A 116 20.87 -5.49 -3.84
C VAL A 116 20.14 -4.80 -5.01
N ASN A 117 20.64 -4.93 -6.25
CA ASN A 117 20.15 -4.17 -7.40
C ASN A 117 20.10 -2.64 -7.16
N GLY A 118 21.06 -2.15 -6.38
CA GLY A 118 21.19 -0.75 -6.00
C GLY A 118 21.96 0.07 -7.03
N PHE A 119 22.09 1.36 -6.71
CA PHE A 119 22.76 2.33 -7.55
C PHE A 119 23.70 3.20 -6.71
N LEU A 120 24.80 3.67 -7.29
CA LEU A 120 25.71 4.59 -6.63
C LEU A 120 25.57 5.99 -7.23
N LEU A 121 25.24 6.96 -6.38
CA LEU A 121 25.24 8.38 -6.73
C LEU A 121 26.53 9.01 -6.23
N TYR A 122 27.32 9.53 -7.16
CA TYR A 122 28.55 10.26 -6.84
C TYR A 122 28.27 11.73 -6.49
N PRO A 123 29.20 12.39 -5.76
CA PRO A 123 29.09 13.84 -5.50
C PRO A 123 29.03 14.70 -6.77
N SER A 124 29.49 14.17 -7.90
CA SER A 124 29.36 14.79 -9.23
C SER A 124 27.95 14.71 -9.81
N MET A 125 26.98 14.18 -9.06
CA MET A 125 25.62 13.90 -9.51
C MET A 125 25.59 12.99 -10.75
N SER A 126 26.45 11.98 -10.75
CA SER A 126 26.47 10.91 -11.75
C SER A 126 25.99 9.63 -11.08
N LEU A 127 24.95 9.03 -11.62
CA LEU A 127 24.32 7.81 -11.12
C LEU A 127 24.83 6.61 -11.91
N PHE A 128 25.34 5.60 -11.21
CA PHE A 128 25.89 4.36 -11.76
C PHE A 128 25.09 3.16 -11.25
N ASP A 129 25.02 2.11 -12.05
CA ASP A 129 24.53 0.80 -11.60
C ASP A 129 25.58 0.04 -10.76
N GLY A 130 25.18 -1.09 -10.15
CA GLY A 130 26.07 -1.93 -9.36
C GLY A 130 27.24 -2.58 -10.16
N LYS A 131 27.28 -2.40 -11.49
CA LYS A 131 28.38 -2.86 -12.34
C LYS A 131 29.31 -1.71 -12.76
N GLY A 132 29.08 -0.51 -12.25
CA GLY A 132 29.85 0.67 -12.56
C GLY A 132 29.54 1.30 -13.92
N LYS A 133 28.40 0.92 -14.55
CA LYS A 133 27.96 1.50 -15.81
C LYS A 133 27.18 2.78 -15.54
N LEU A 134 27.51 3.87 -16.25
CA LEU A 134 26.85 5.17 -16.09
C LEU A 134 25.39 5.07 -16.53
N LEU A 135 24.49 5.18 -15.56
CA LEU A 135 23.05 5.21 -15.82
C LEU A 135 22.62 6.59 -16.31
N PHE A 136 23.01 7.66 -15.60
CA PHE A 136 22.71 9.03 -16.03
C PHE A 136 23.59 10.06 -15.31
N SER A 137 23.89 11.18 -15.96
CA SER A 137 24.69 12.26 -15.40
C SER A 137 24.03 13.62 -15.54
N VAL A 138 24.51 14.62 -14.81
CA VAL A 138 24.09 16.04 -14.94
C VAL A 138 24.37 16.64 -16.30
N LYS A 139 25.23 16.02 -17.09
CA LYS A 139 25.49 16.43 -18.47
C LYS A 139 24.48 15.84 -19.46
N GLY A 140 23.53 15.09 -18.98
CA GLY A 140 22.54 14.39 -19.79
C GLY A 140 23.10 13.21 -20.58
N GLU A 141 24.22 12.64 -20.11
CA GLU A 141 24.90 11.50 -20.71
C GLU A 141 24.46 10.19 -20.05
N SER A 142 24.43 9.09 -20.81
CA SER A 142 24.18 7.74 -20.33
C SER A 142 24.94 6.74 -21.21
N GLU A 143 25.35 5.62 -20.62
CA GLU A 143 25.92 4.47 -21.37
C GLU A 143 24.82 3.44 -21.72
N TYR A 144 23.56 3.74 -21.39
CA TYR A 144 22.42 2.90 -21.71
C TYR A 144 21.73 3.37 -23.00
N GLU A 145 21.42 2.44 -23.89
CA GLU A 145 20.52 2.69 -25.03
C GLU A 145 19.06 2.61 -24.61
N THR A 146 18.74 1.71 -23.67
CA THR A 146 17.41 1.55 -23.04
C THR A 146 17.60 1.20 -21.58
N PHE A 147 16.73 1.71 -20.72
CA PHE A 147 16.71 1.38 -19.30
C PHE A 147 15.27 1.09 -18.88
N ARG A 148 15.09 0.20 -17.92
CA ARG A 148 13.81 -0.05 -17.24
C ARG A 148 14.07 -0.04 -15.74
N PRO A 149 13.23 0.66 -14.97
CA PRO A 149 13.32 0.67 -13.52
C PRO A 149 13.24 -0.74 -12.94
N VAL A 150 14.01 -0.97 -11.91
CA VAL A 150 14.01 -2.20 -11.13
C VAL A 150 13.46 -1.87 -9.75
N ALA A 151 12.36 -2.51 -9.38
CA ALA A 151 11.88 -2.53 -8.00
C ALA A 151 12.33 -3.85 -7.38
N ASN A 152 13.06 -3.78 -6.26
CA ASN A 152 13.44 -4.97 -5.52
C ASN A 152 12.43 -5.18 -4.40
N ALA A 153 11.45 -6.05 -4.63
CA ALA A 153 10.42 -6.39 -3.66
C ALA A 153 11.02 -7.07 -2.41
N ASP A 154 12.14 -7.77 -2.56
CA ASP A 154 12.79 -8.49 -1.45
C ASP A 154 13.35 -7.54 -0.37
N LEU A 155 13.67 -6.30 -0.74
CA LEU A 155 14.08 -5.26 0.23
C LEU A 155 12.89 -4.60 0.94
N LEU A 156 11.68 -4.85 0.48
CA LEU A 156 10.44 -4.46 1.16
C LEU A 156 9.96 -5.55 2.12
N GLU A 157 10.72 -6.62 2.30
CA GLU A 157 10.40 -7.64 3.29
C GLU A 157 10.45 -7.05 4.72
N VAL A 158 9.34 -6.47 5.08
CA VAL A 158 8.76 -6.78 6.39
C VAL A 158 8.75 -8.32 6.47
N ASP A 159 9.13 -8.92 7.60
CA ASP A 159 8.95 -10.35 7.89
C ASP A 159 7.47 -10.74 7.72
N ARG A 160 6.99 -10.75 6.48
CA ARG A 160 5.68 -11.31 6.18
C ARG A 160 5.85 -12.81 6.22
N PRO A 161 5.03 -13.52 7.00
CA PRO A 161 5.06 -14.96 6.98
C PRO A 161 4.89 -15.45 5.55
N GLU A 162 5.62 -16.50 5.18
CA GLU A 162 5.42 -17.13 3.87
C GLU A 162 3.96 -17.58 3.75
N ALA A 163 3.37 -17.39 2.57
CA ALA A 163 2.02 -17.81 2.29
C ALA A 163 1.87 -19.32 2.55
N GLY A 164 1.03 -19.66 3.50
CA GLY A 164 0.74 -21.06 3.83
C GLY A 164 -0.09 -21.74 2.75
N ASP A 165 -0.22 -23.07 2.83
CA ASP A 165 -1.04 -23.86 1.89
C ASP A 165 -2.48 -23.33 1.80
N VAL A 166 -3.02 -22.78 2.89
CA VAL A 166 -4.37 -22.21 2.94
C VAL A 166 -4.46 -20.95 2.09
N ASP A 167 -3.45 -20.08 2.16
CA ASP A 167 -3.40 -18.83 1.40
C ASP A 167 -3.17 -19.08 -0.09
N LEU A 168 -2.27 -20.01 -0.40
CA LEU A 168 -2.05 -20.44 -1.77
C LEU A 168 -3.33 -21.04 -2.39
N ALA A 169 -4.03 -21.90 -1.65
CA ALA A 169 -5.31 -22.48 -2.10
C ALA A 169 -6.41 -21.41 -2.25
N ARG A 170 -6.43 -20.36 -1.39
CA ARG A 170 -7.32 -19.21 -1.52
C ARG A 170 -7.04 -18.46 -2.81
N ARG A 171 -5.80 -18.10 -3.07
CA ARG A 171 -5.36 -17.48 -4.32
C ARG A 171 -5.79 -18.27 -5.54
N ASP A 172 -5.60 -19.58 -5.54
CA ASP A 172 -5.96 -20.44 -6.66
C ASP A 172 -7.48 -20.46 -6.91
N ARG A 173 -8.30 -20.42 -5.84
CA ARG A 173 -9.77 -20.30 -5.96
C ARG A 173 -10.17 -18.95 -6.56
N SER A 174 -9.58 -17.86 -6.11
CA SER A 174 -9.84 -16.52 -6.66
C SER A 174 -9.43 -16.45 -8.14
N ILE A 175 -8.26 -16.95 -8.50
CA ILE A 175 -7.80 -17.00 -9.89
C ILE A 175 -8.74 -17.83 -10.77
N ALA A 176 -9.27 -18.95 -10.26
CA ALA A 176 -10.25 -19.75 -10.98
C ALA A 176 -11.54 -18.97 -11.28
N ARG A 177 -12.06 -18.22 -10.29
CA ARG A 177 -13.24 -17.33 -10.46
C ARG A 177 -12.96 -16.20 -11.46
N LEU A 178 -11.76 -15.59 -11.42
CA LEU A 178 -11.36 -14.54 -12.38
C LEU A 178 -11.29 -15.09 -13.81
N LYS A 179 -10.72 -16.29 -14.01
CA LYS A 179 -10.68 -16.94 -15.31
C LYS A 179 -12.07 -17.22 -15.87
N GLU A 180 -12.97 -17.71 -15.03
CA GLU A 180 -14.37 -17.96 -15.40
C GLU A 180 -15.09 -16.66 -15.81
N ALA A 181 -14.85 -15.57 -15.08
CA ALA A 181 -15.43 -14.25 -15.37
C ALA A 181 -14.71 -13.52 -16.52
N GLY A 182 -13.58 -14.00 -17.02
CA GLY A 182 -12.78 -13.33 -18.05
C GLY A 182 -12.06 -12.07 -17.55
N VAL A 183 -11.78 -11.98 -16.25
CA VAL A 183 -11.06 -10.87 -15.63
C VAL A 183 -9.55 -11.13 -15.69
N PRO A 184 -8.73 -10.17 -16.18
CA PRO A 184 -7.27 -10.25 -16.09
C PRO A 184 -6.81 -10.35 -14.65
N TYR A 185 -5.70 -11.03 -14.42
CA TYR A 185 -5.17 -11.21 -13.07
C TYR A 185 -3.63 -11.28 -13.07
N MET A 186 -3.02 -10.92 -11.95
CA MET A 186 -1.62 -11.14 -11.67
C MET A 186 -1.47 -12.46 -10.91
N GLU A 187 -0.70 -13.41 -11.46
CA GLU A 187 -0.58 -14.76 -10.89
C GLU A 187 0.06 -14.76 -9.50
N HIS A 188 1.03 -13.85 -9.28
CA HIS A 188 1.81 -13.78 -8.05
C HIS A 188 1.35 -12.67 -7.10
N LEU A 189 0.17 -12.06 -7.33
CA LEU A 189 -0.38 -11.08 -6.39
C LEU A 189 -0.60 -11.78 -5.04
N PRO A 190 0.05 -11.31 -3.95
CA PRO A 190 -0.15 -11.88 -2.61
C PRO A 190 -1.60 -11.68 -2.15
N CYS A 191 -2.00 -12.41 -1.10
CA CYS A 191 -3.25 -12.12 -0.39
C CYS A 191 -3.11 -10.81 0.38
N GLU A 192 -4.20 -10.10 0.60
CA GLU A 192 -4.24 -8.87 1.41
C GLU A 192 -3.70 -9.10 2.82
N VAL A 193 -4.21 -10.15 3.46
CA VAL A 193 -3.79 -10.61 4.80
C VAL A 193 -3.68 -12.12 4.78
N MET A 194 -2.61 -12.66 5.37
CA MET A 194 -2.43 -14.10 5.50
C MET A 194 -3.42 -14.69 6.53
N ASP A 195 -3.78 -15.95 6.37
CA ASP A 195 -4.72 -16.61 7.28
C ASP A 195 -4.25 -16.55 8.75
N CYS A 196 -2.96 -16.64 9.00
CA CYS A 196 -2.42 -16.58 10.35
C CYS A 196 -2.46 -15.17 10.99
N GLU A 197 -2.51 -14.12 10.17
CA GLU A 197 -2.49 -12.70 10.62
C GLU A 197 -3.89 -12.10 10.68
N ALA A 198 -4.82 -12.58 9.86
CA ALA A 198 -6.15 -12.00 9.75
C ALA A 198 -6.89 -11.93 11.09
N VAL A 199 -7.44 -10.78 11.39
CA VAL A 199 -8.23 -10.52 12.59
C VAL A 199 -9.64 -10.05 12.15
N ILE A 200 -10.57 -10.99 12.07
CA ILE A 200 -11.95 -10.65 11.71
C ILE A 200 -12.58 -9.85 12.86
N LYS A 201 -13.22 -8.73 12.52
CA LYS A 201 -13.96 -7.91 13.48
C LYS A 201 -15.13 -8.70 14.08
N SER A 202 -15.51 -8.38 15.33
CA SER A 202 -16.65 -9.05 15.98
C SER A 202 -17.97 -8.67 15.30
N PRO A 203 -19.01 -9.52 15.40
CA PRO A 203 -20.33 -9.21 14.85
C PRO A 203 -20.89 -7.86 15.30
N GLU A 204 -20.69 -7.50 16.56
CA GLU A 204 -21.13 -6.23 17.15
C GLU A 204 -20.38 -5.05 16.48
N MET A 205 -19.06 -5.14 16.36
CA MET A 205 -18.27 -4.11 15.65
C MET A 205 -18.70 -3.96 14.19
N ILE A 206 -18.99 -5.07 13.52
CA ILE A 206 -19.46 -5.06 12.14
C ILE A 206 -20.84 -4.38 12.04
N ALA A 207 -21.78 -4.72 12.94
CA ALA A 207 -23.11 -4.13 12.94
C ALA A 207 -23.07 -2.62 13.23
N HIS A 208 -22.31 -2.19 14.23
CA HIS A 208 -22.13 -0.76 14.54
C HIS A 208 -21.53 0.00 13.37
N ARG A 209 -20.44 -0.54 12.76
CA ARG A 209 -19.83 0.11 11.59
C ARG A 209 -20.79 0.17 10.40
N ALA A 210 -21.55 -0.90 10.14
CA ALA A 210 -22.54 -0.92 9.07
C ALA A 210 -23.64 0.15 9.29
N ALA A 211 -24.13 0.30 10.54
CA ALA A 211 -25.11 1.31 10.89
C ALA A 211 -24.57 2.74 10.71
N ALA A 212 -23.32 3.00 11.10
CA ALA A 212 -22.69 4.30 10.93
C ALA A 212 -22.48 4.63 9.43
N LEU A 213 -22.02 3.67 8.63
CA LEU A 213 -21.88 3.83 7.18
C LEU A 213 -23.23 4.10 6.51
N PHE A 214 -24.28 3.35 6.92
CA PHE A 214 -25.62 3.60 6.45
C PHE A 214 -26.09 5.03 6.78
N ALA A 215 -25.90 5.49 8.02
CA ALA A 215 -26.31 6.82 8.45
C ALA A 215 -25.65 7.93 7.63
N VAL A 216 -24.33 7.82 7.38
CA VAL A 216 -23.57 8.82 6.62
C VAL A 216 -23.95 8.79 5.13
N ALA A 217 -24.15 7.59 4.56
CA ALA A 217 -24.57 7.45 3.17
C ALA A 217 -25.99 7.99 2.95
N LEU A 218 -26.92 7.73 3.87
CA LEU A 218 -28.28 8.27 3.86
C LEU A 218 -28.28 9.81 3.96
N TYR A 219 -27.44 10.38 4.84
CA TYR A 219 -27.25 11.83 4.91
C TYR A 219 -26.86 12.41 3.55
N SER A 220 -25.89 11.78 2.89
CA SER A 220 -25.44 12.18 1.56
C SER A 220 -26.54 12.04 0.49
N GLU A 221 -27.32 10.96 0.53
CA GLU A 221 -28.43 10.73 -0.40
C GLU A 221 -29.49 11.83 -0.28
N VAL A 222 -29.84 12.26 0.93
CA VAL A 222 -30.79 13.36 1.15
C VAL A 222 -30.22 14.67 0.61
N LEU A 223 -28.93 14.96 0.85
CA LEU A 223 -28.32 16.19 0.34
C LEU A 223 -28.17 16.23 -1.19
N LEU A 224 -28.05 15.09 -1.84
CA LEU A 224 -27.97 14.97 -3.29
C LEU A 224 -29.32 14.83 -3.96
N SER A 225 -30.43 14.81 -3.21
CA SER A 225 -31.78 14.70 -3.75
C SER A 225 -32.22 15.97 -4.46
N GLU A 226 -33.35 15.91 -5.19
CA GLU A 226 -33.94 17.09 -5.84
C GLU A 226 -34.35 18.20 -4.87
N ASN A 227 -34.65 17.86 -3.63
CA ASN A 227 -35.03 18.78 -2.57
C ASN A 227 -34.16 18.56 -1.33
N PRO A 228 -32.91 18.98 -1.33
CA PRO A 228 -31.98 18.74 -0.23
C PRO A 228 -32.44 19.46 1.04
N ASP A 229 -32.57 18.71 2.14
CA ASP A 229 -32.91 19.25 3.46
C ASP A 229 -31.90 18.68 4.49
N ARG A 230 -30.96 19.51 4.88
CA ARG A 230 -29.92 19.13 5.84
C ARG A 230 -30.47 18.83 7.23
N GLU A 231 -31.50 19.54 7.67
CA GLU A 231 -32.13 19.31 8.99
C GLU A 231 -32.81 17.94 9.00
N GLU A 232 -33.53 17.61 7.93
CA GLU A 232 -34.12 16.28 7.74
C GLU A 232 -33.04 15.20 7.69
N ALA A 233 -31.97 15.39 6.94
CA ALA A 233 -30.85 14.47 6.84
C ALA A 233 -30.19 14.18 8.20
N LEU A 234 -29.90 15.22 8.99
CA LEU A 234 -29.38 15.07 10.35
C LEU A 234 -30.36 14.37 11.30
N ASN A 235 -31.66 14.59 11.14
CA ASN A 235 -32.67 13.89 11.93
C ASN A 235 -32.66 12.37 11.61
N TYR A 236 -32.43 11.97 10.36
CA TYR A 236 -32.24 10.55 10.04
C TYR A 236 -30.98 9.97 10.68
N VAL A 237 -29.85 10.68 10.58
CA VAL A 237 -28.61 10.27 11.25
C VAL A 237 -28.81 10.09 12.75
N SER A 238 -29.43 11.06 13.41
CA SER A 238 -29.69 10.99 14.86
C SER A 238 -30.56 9.80 15.24
N LYS A 239 -31.61 9.50 14.46
CA LYS A 239 -32.47 8.35 14.70
C LYS A 239 -31.74 7.03 14.55
N VAL A 240 -30.88 6.90 13.55
CA VAL A 240 -30.08 5.69 13.37
C VAL A 240 -29.06 5.58 14.50
N ALA A 241 -28.38 6.69 14.85
CA ALA A 241 -27.39 6.70 15.91
C ALA A 241 -28.01 6.28 17.27
N GLU A 242 -29.16 6.84 17.63
CA GLU A 242 -29.86 6.47 18.85
C GLU A 242 -30.34 5.00 18.84
N ALA A 243 -30.90 4.53 17.71
CA ALA A 243 -31.43 3.18 17.59
C ALA A 243 -30.33 2.10 17.70
N TYR A 244 -29.15 2.36 17.19
CA TYR A 244 -28.04 1.42 17.14
C TYR A 244 -26.89 1.74 18.12
N HIS A 245 -27.07 2.76 18.97
CA HIS A 245 -26.08 3.21 19.97
C HIS A 245 -24.70 3.49 19.39
N ILE A 246 -24.67 4.19 18.24
CA ILE A 246 -23.46 4.45 17.47
C ILE A 246 -23.01 5.93 17.50
N GLU A 247 -23.50 6.71 18.48
CA GLU A 247 -23.14 8.14 18.59
C GLU A 247 -21.63 8.35 18.68
N ASP A 248 -20.92 7.39 19.29
CA ASP A 248 -19.46 7.42 19.44
C ASP A 248 -18.71 6.64 18.36
N GLU A 249 -19.39 5.97 17.44
CA GLU A 249 -18.80 5.13 16.40
C GLU A 249 -18.48 5.88 15.09
N PHE A 250 -19.00 7.10 14.93
CA PHE A 250 -18.61 7.91 13.77
C PHE A 250 -17.14 8.26 13.84
N THR A 251 -16.45 8.06 12.71
CA THR A 251 -15.03 8.38 12.60
C THR A 251 -14.77 9.89 12.61
N PRO A 252 -13.52 10.33 12.83
CA PRO A 252 -13.18 11.76 12.74
C PRO A 252 -13.59 12.40 11.41
N MET A 253 -13.39 11.70 10.28
CA MET A 253 -13.79 12.22 8.95
C MET A 253 -15.31 12.29 8.80
N GLU A 254 -16.04 11.29 9.26
CA GLU A 254 -17.50 11.27 9.24
C GLU A 254 -18.10 12.35 10.13
N ARG A 255 -17.56 12.57 11.33
CA ARG A 255 -17.97 13.67 12.21
C ARG A 255 -17.72 15.02 11.55
N ALA A 256 -16.53 15.24 11.00
CA ALA A 256 -16.23 16.48 10.32
C ALA A 256 -17.17 16.76 9.14
N TYR A 257 -17.55 15.71 8.40
CA TYR A 257 -18.51 15.79 7.30
C TYR A 257 -19.93 16.13 7.80
N LEU A 258 -20.43 15.45 8.82
CA LEU A 258 -21.77 15.67 9.39
C LEU A 258 -21.87 17.08 10.05
N ASP A 259 -20.81 17.53 10.67
CA ASP A 259 -20.74 18.85 11.33
C ASP A 259 -20.62 20.02 10.34
N ASN A 260 -20.14 19.76 9.10
CA ASN A 260 -20.01 20.79 8.08
C ASN A 260 -21.39 21.33 7.67
N PRO A 261 -21.69 22.65 7.86
CA PRO A 261 -22.99 23.21 7.49
C PRO A 261 -23.22 23.27 5.98
N GLU A 262 -22.15 23.29 5.18
CA GLU A 262 -22.19 23.40 3.72
C GLU A 262 -21.17 22.41 3.09
N PRO A 263 -21.44 21.08 3.16
CA PRO A 263 -20.55 20.10 2.56
C PRO A 263 -20.53 20.27 1.04
N GLU A 264 -19.35 20.06 0.44
CA GLU A 264 -19.21 20.13 -1.01
C GLU A 264 -19.91 18.93 -1.68
N GLN A 265 -20.38 19.13 -2.90
CA GLN A 265 -21.02 18.03 -3.67
C GLN A 265 -20.09 16.83 -3.83
N HIS A 266 -18.79 17.07 -3.95
CA HIS A 266 -17.79 16.02 -4.03
C HIS A 266 -17.80 15.15 -2.78
N ASP A 267 -17.81 15.76 -1.59
CA ASP A 267 -17.85 15.04 -0.31
C ASP A 267 -19.13 14.20 -0.19
N CYS A 268 -20.28 14.80 -0.56
CA CYS A 268 -21.55 14.07 -0.57
C CYS A 268 -21.49 12.84 -1.48
N ILE A 269 -20.87 12.94 -2.67
CA ILE A 269 -20.70 11.80 -3.57
C ILE A 269 -19.79 10.75 -2.93
N GLN A 270 -18.68 11.15 -2.32
CA GLN A 270 -17.75 10.22 -1.68
C GLN A 270 -18.41 9.45 -0.52
N PHE A 271 -19.14 10.14 0.33
CA PHE A 271 -19.84 9.48 1.44
C PHE A 271 -21.08 8.68 0.98
N LEU A 272 -21.68 8.99 -0.15
CA LEU A 272 -22.76 8.17 -0.74
C LEU A 272 -22.28 6.76 -1.09
N TRP A 273 -21.04 6.62 -1.56
CA TRP A 273 -20.42 5.34 -1.90
C TRP A 273 -20.30 4.39 -0.68
N ARG A 274 -20.41 4.88 0.54
CA ARG A 274 -20.37 4.07 1.76
C ARG A 274 -21.52 3.05 1.86
N TYR A 275 -22.54 3.14 1.01
CA TYR A 275 -23.50 2.05 0.83
C TYR A 275 -22.85 0.74 0.38
N GLU A 276 -21.83 0.78 -0.47
CA GLU A 276 -21.11 -0.42 -0.89
C GLU A 276 -20.31 -1.05 0.25
N CYS A 277 -19.66 -0.22 1.07
CA CYS A 277 -19.01 -0.70 2.28
C CYS A 277 -20.01 -1.33 3.25
N CYS A 278 -21.17 -0.69 3.46
CA CYS A 278 -22.24 -1.21 4.28
C CYS A 278 -22.73 -2.58 3.76
N ALA A 279 -22.90 -2.73 2.46
CA ALA A 279 -23.31 -4.01 1.84
C ALA A 279 -22.31 -5.14 2.13
N VAL A 280 -20.99 -4.88 2.10
CA VAL A 280 -19.97 -5.86 2.48
C VAL A 280 -20.14 -6.30 3.94
N LEU A 281 -20.38 -5.36 4.85
CA LEU A 281 -20.53 -5.66 6.27
C LEU A 281 -21.81 -6.46 6.56
N LEU A 282 -22.92 -6.13 5.89
CA LEU A 282 -24.16 -6.90 5.97
C LEU A 282 -24.00 -8.30 5.39
N TRP A 283 -23.27 -8.43 4.28
CA TRP A 283 -22.89 -9.73 3.73
C TRP A 283 -22.07 -10.54 4.73
N ALA A 284 -21.09 -9.94 5.39
CA ALA A 284 -20.27 -10.62 6.39
C ALA A 284 -21.10 -11.14 7.59
N LEU A 285 -22.13 -10.41 7.97
CA LEU A 285 -23.11 -10.85 9.00
C LEU A 285 -24.09 -11.93 8.49
N GLY A 286 -24.01 -12.34 7.22
CA GLY A 286 -24.93 -13.33 6.64
C GLY A 286 -26.33 -12.81 6.40
N ILE A 287 -26.53 -11.50 6.33
CA ILE A 287 -27.84 -10.84 6.20
C ILE A 287 -28.18 -10.61 4.72
N ASP A 288 -27.19 -10.33 3.90
CA ASP A 288 -27.34 -10.05 2.48
C ASP A 288 -26.37 -10.88 1.63
N GLU A 289 -26.61 -10.92 0.33
CA GLU A 289 -25.69 -11.49 -0.65
C GLU A 289 -24.86 -10.38 -1.32
N LEU A 290 -23.61 -10.70 -1.66
CA LEU A 290 -22.72 -9.78 -2.37
C LEU A 290 -22.63 -10.20 -3.84
N PRO A 291 -23.41 -9.57 -4.76
CA PRO A 291 -23.39 -9.94 -6.16
C PRO A 291 -22.09 -9.54 -6.84
N TYR A 292 -21.88 -10.07 -8.04
CA TYR A 292 -20.76 -9.64 -8.89
C TYR A 292 -20.72 -8.11 -9.02
N PRO A 293 -19.58 -7.46 -8.88
CA PRO A 293 -19.49 -6.01 -8.76
C PRO A 293 -19.58 -5.28 -10.11
N SER A 294 -20.66 -5.50 -10.84
CA SER A 294 -21.00 -4.81 -12.10
C SER A 294 -22.04 -3.70 -11.92
N GLU A 295 -22.69 -3.66 -10.77
CA GLU A 295 -23.74 -2.72 -10.41
C GLU A 295 -23.61 -2.34 -8.95
N ILE A 296 -24.16 -1.18 -8.57
CA ILE A 296 -24.24 -0.74 -7.17
C ILE A 296 -25.12 -1.68 -6.33
N CYS A 297 -24.87 -1.71 -5.03
CA CYS A 297 -25.63 -2.49 -4.07
C CYS A 297 -27.12 -2.11 -4.04
N ASN A 298 -27.94 -2.98 -3.44
CA ASN A 298 -29.38 -2.76 -3.29
C ASN A 298 -29.69 -1.76 -2.16
N VAL A 299 -29.48 -0.46 -2.42
CA VAL A 299 -29.73 0.62 -1.45
C VAL A 299 -31.16 0.55 -0.83
N PRO A 300 -32.24 0.32 -1.61
CA PRO A 300 -33.57 0.18 -1.03
C PRO A 300 -33.72 -1.00 -0.04
N PHE A 301 -32.99 -2.08 -0.23
CA PHE A 301 -32.96 -3.19 0.72
C PHE A 301 -32.25 -2.78 2.01
N ILE A 302 -31.08 -2.16 1.91
CA ILE A 302 -30.29 -1.67 3.04
C ILE A 302 -31.10 -0.67 3.85
N ALA A 303 -31.74 0.30 3.21
CA ALA A 303 -32.57 1.30 3.89
C ALA A 303 -33.75 0.67 4.64
N ARG A 304 -34.47 -0.28 4.03
CA ARG A 304 -35.56 -1.00 4.70
C ARG A 304 -35.04 -1.79 5.90
N LEU A 305 -33.90 -2.45 5.77
CA LEU A 305 -33.28 -3.21 6.84
C LEU A 305 -33.10 -2.35 8.11
N PHE A 306 -32.45 -1.20 7.97
CA PHE A 306 -32.16 -0.32 9.10
C PHE A 306 -33.38 0.42 9.66
N PHE A 307 -34.39 0.69 8.82
CA PHE A 307 -35.62 1.33 9.32
C PHE A 307 -36.62 0.35 9.91
N ASP A 308 -36.66 -0.90 9.45
CA ASP A 308 -37.59 -1.92 9.97
C ASP A 308 -37.09 -2.55 11.28
N HIS A 309 -35.75 -2.65 11.43
CA HIS A 309 -35.10 -3.22 12.62
C HIS A 309 -34.45 -2.09 13.43
N LYS A 310 -34.97 -1.87 14.62
CA LYS A 310 -34.70 -0.66 15.43
C LYS A 310 -33.63 -0.84 16.49
N ASP A 311 -32.87 -1.91 16.45
CA ASP A 311 -31.78 -2.17 17.39
C ASP A 311 -30.76 -3.18 16.80
N GLU A 312 -29.53 -3.09 17.30
CA GLU A 312 -28.44 -3.96 16.95
C GLU A 312 -28.75 -5.45 17.15
N GLY A 313 -29.35 -5.82 18.28
CA GLY A 313 -29.66 -7.21 18.59
C GLY A 313 -30.61 -7.82 17.58
N THR A 314 -31.57 -7.02 17.06
CA THR A 314 -32.50 -7.46 16.02
C THR A 314 -31.74 -7.69 14.69
N ILE A 315 -30.84 -6.79 14.29
CA ILE A 315 -30.03 -6.98 13.08
C ILE A 315 -29.10 -8.20 13.22
N LEU A 316 -28.42 -8.35 14.32
CA LEU A 316 -27.56 -9.51 14.56
C LEU A 316 -28.32 -10.84 14.58
N GLY A 317 -29.62 -10.79 14.91
CA GLY A 317 -30.51 -11.96 14.87
C GLY A 317 -30.95 -12.38 13.46
N LEU A 318 -30.72 -11.59 12.41
CA LEU A 318 -31.16 -11.88 11.05
C LEU A 318 -30.28 -12.86 10.31
N GLY A 319 -29.00 -12.99 10.68
CA GLY A 319 -28.02 -13.82 10.03
C GLY A 319 -27.05 -14.45 11.01
N GLU A 320 -26.17 -15.28 10.47
CA GLU A 320 -24.99 -15.80 11.17
C GLU A 320 -23.76 -15.27 10.46
N ILE A 321 -22.78 -14.75 11.22
CA ILE A 321 -21.52 -14.29 10.65
C ILE A 321 -20.91 -15.38 9.76
N ARG A 322 -20.53 -15.01 8.56
CA ARG A 322 -19.89 -15.92 7.61
C ARG A 322 -18.61 -16.50 8.21
N LYS A 323 -18.27 -17.70 7.77
CA LYS A 323 -17.05 -18.34 8.24
C LYS A 323 -15.83 -17.53 7.83
N ARG A 324 -14.81 -17.52 8.70
CA ARG A 324 -13.52 -16.87 8.43
C ARG A 324 -12.98 -17.13 7.02
N GLY A 325 -12.99 -18.40 6.57
CA GLY A 325 -12.50 -18.76 5.24
C GLY A 325 -13.31 -18.12 4.10
N GLU A 326 -14.64 -18.00 4.26
CA GLU A 326 -15.52 -17.36 3.27
C GLU A 326 -15.23 -15.85 3.18
N ILE A 327 -15.04 -15.20 4.33
CA ILE A 327 -14.72 -13.76 4.40
C ILE A 327 -13.35 -13.50 3.73
N LEU A 328 -12.33 -14.31 4.05
CA LEU A 328 -11.01 -14.16 3.49
C LEU A 328 -10.96 -14.50 1.99
N ASP A 329 -11.74 -15.48 1.54
CA ASP A 329 -11.83 -15.82 0.11
C ASP A 329 -12.47 -14.69 -0.70
N GLU A 330 -13.50 -14.02 -0.19
CA GLU A 330 -14.15 -12.91 -0.88
C GLU A 330 -13.30 -11.64 -0.83
N ALA A 331 -12.57 -11.41 0.28
CA ALA A 331 -11.59 -10.33 0.39
C ALA A 331 -10.46 -10.49 -0.65
N ASP A 332 -9.86 -11.68 -0.78
CA ASP A 332 -8.82 -11.97 -1.77
C ASP A 332 -9.33 -11.82 -3.21
N LEU A 333 -10.56 -12.22 -3.48
CA LEU A 333 -11.15 -12.03 -4.80
C LEU A 333 -11.37 -10.55 -5.10
N THR A 334 -11.85 -9.78 -4.13
CA THR A 334 -12.09 -8.34 -4.28
C THR A 334 -10.80 -7.56 -4.51
N LEU A 335 -9.72 -7.87 -3.78
CA LEU A 335 -8.37 -7.35 -4.05
C LEU A 335 -7.98 -7.55 -5.51
N ARG A 336 -8.21 -8.74 -6.06
CA ARG A 336 -7.83 -9.05 -7.46
C ARG A 336 -8.73 -8.38 -8.47
N TYR A 337 -10.01 -8.14 -8.18
CA TYR A 337 -10.88 -7.29 -8.99
C TYR A 337 -10.37 -5.86 -8.99
N ASP A 338 -9.96 -5.33 -7.84
CA ASP A 338 -9.43 -3.97 -7.73
C ASP A 338 -8.12 -3.84 -8.51
N TRP A 339 -7.20 -4.80 -8.37
CA TRP A 339 -6.01 -4.86 -9.21
C TRP A 339 -6.34 -4.79 -10.71
N ALA A 340 -7.33 -5.54 -11.17
CA ALA A 340 -7.71 -5.53 -12.59
C ALA A 340 -8.29 -4.18 -13.04
N CYS A 341 -9.06 -3.50 -12.18
CA CYS A 341 -9.57 -2.16 -12.44
C CYS A 341 -8.44 -1.12 -12.49
N VAL A 342 -7.47 -1.21 -11.56
CA VAL A 342 -6.30 -0.32 -11.50
C VAL A 342 -5.39 -0.56 -12.70
N ASP A 343 -5.08 -1.82 -13.07
CA ASP A 343 -4.29 -2.16 -14.26
C ASP A 343 -4.93 -1.58 -15.53
N ALA A 344 -6.24 -1.73 -15.68
CA ALA A 344 -6.96 -1.17 -16.82
C ALA A 344 -6.84 0.36 -16.86
N ARG A 345 -7.06 1.05 -15.73
CA ARG A 345 -6.95 2.50 -15.61
C ARG A 345 -5.55 3.01 -15.94
N VAL A 346 -4.51 2.39 -15.36
CA VAL A 346 -3.10 2.77 -15.58
C VAL A 346 -2.69 2.57 -17.03
N ASN A 347 -3.20 1.54 -17.69
CA ASN A 347 -2.91 1.25 -19.08
C ASN A 347 -3.86 1.91 -20.08
N GLY A 348 -4.78 2.79 -19.64
CA GLY A 348 -5.76 3.47 -20.48
C GLY A 348 -6.73 2.53 -21.21
N LYS A 349 -7.03 1.37 -20.61
CA LYS A 349 -7.96 0.36 -21.11
C LYS A 349 -9.33 0.52 -20.48
N GLU A 350 -10.35 -0.05 -21.12
CA GLU A 350 -11.67 -0.20 -20.50
C GLU A 350 -11.60 -1.19 -19.35
N VAL A 351 -12.42 -0.95 -18.32
CA VAL A 351 -12.53 -1.85 -17.16
C VAL A 351 -13.04 -3.22 -17.62
N PRO A 352 -12.36 -4.32 -17.26
CA PRO A 352 -12.66 -5.64 -17.82
C PRO A 352 -13.95 -6.24 -17.25
N ALA A 353 -14.56 -7.14 -18.00
CA ALA A 353 -15.64 -8.02 -17.57
C ALA A 353 -16.82 -7.28 -16.89
N SER A 354 -17.13 -6.08 -17.33
CA SER A 354 -18.19 -5.22 -16.80
C SER A 354 -18.05 -4.91 -15.29
N LEU A 355 -16.85 -4.96 -14.73
CA LEU A 355 -16.62 -4.50 -13.37
C LEU A 355 -16.93 -3.02 -13.23
N GLU A 356 -17.52 -2.60 -12.12
CA GLU A 356 -17.67 -1.19 -11.77
C GLU A 356 -16.57 -0.82 -10.75
N GLY A 357 -15.59 -0.01 -11.21
CA GLY A 357 -14.39 0.27 -10.42
C GLY A 357 -14.66 0.93 -9.08
N GLY A 358 -15.69 1.80 -8.99
CA GLY A 358 -16.11 2.42 -7.73
C GLY A 358 -16.66 1.40 -6.73
N VAL A 359 -17.49 0.49 -7.20
CA VAL A 359 -18.04 -0.62 -6.39
C VAL A 359 -16.91 -1.51 -5.86
N VAL A 360 -15.98 -1.89 -6.75
CA VAL A 360 -14.85 -2.76 -6.38
C VAL A 360 -13.97 -2.10 -5.33
N MET A 361 -13.62 -0.83 -5.51
CA MET A 361 -12.77 -0.07 -4.59
C MET A 361 -13.39 0.07 -3.19
N GLU A 362 -14.68 0.42 -3.10
CA GLU A 362 -15.36 0.56 -1.81
C GLU A 362 -15.51 -0.79 -1.10
N ARG A 363 -15.77 -1.86 -1.84
CA ARG A 363 -15.79 -3.21 -1.28
C ARG A 363 -14.42 -3.63 -0.77
N HIS A 364 -13.36 -3.35 -1.52
CA HIS A 364 -11.98 -3.62 -1.10
C HIS A 364 -11.63 -2.86 0.19
N TYR A 365 -12.02 -1.58 0.27
CA TYR A 365 -11.88 -0.78 1.48
C TYR A 365 -12.53 -1.43 2.70
N ALA A 366 -13.80 -1.85 2.56
CA ALA A 366 -14.55 -2.48 3.66
C ALA A 366 -13.95 -3.84 4.07
N PHE A 367 -13.51 -4.66 3.11
CA PHE A 367 -12.84 -5.92 3.41
C PHE A 367 -11.52 -5.71 4.15
N ASN A 368 -10.72 -4.73 3.77
CA ASN A 368 -9.47 -4.38 4.46
C ASN A 368 -9.73 -4.14 5.95
N TRP A 369 -10.70 -3.30 6.29
CA TRP A 369 -11.06 -3.06 7.68
C TRP A 369 -11.58 -4.33 8.37
N LEU A 370 -12.44 -5.09 7.70
CA LEU A 370 -13.10 -6.28 8.24
C LEU A 370 -12.11 -7.38 8.65
N ILE A 371 -11.05 -7.58 7.87
CA ILE A 371 -10.07 -8.67 8.06
C ILE A 371 -8.82 -8.24 8.82
N GLY A 372 -8.72 -6.97 9.22
CA GLY A 372 -7.53 -6.41 9.87
C GLY A 372 -6.39 -6.13 8.90
N GLY A 373 -6.69 -5.83 7.64
CA GLY A 373 -5.74 -5.30 6.66
C GLY A 373 -5.15 -3.95 7.09
N SER A 374 -4.19 -3.45 6.33
CA SER A 374 -3.46 -2.21 6.66
C SER A 374 -2.96 -2.19 8.11
N ASP A 375 -2.37 -3.30 8.58
CA ASP A 375 -1.86 -3.50 9.94
C ASP A 375 -2.90 -3.27 11.06
N GLY A 376 -4.18 -3.53 10.76
CA GLY A 376 -5.30 -3.34 11.70
C GLY A 376 -5.69 -1.89 11.90
N ALA A 377 -5.39 -1.02 10.95
CA ALA A 377 -5.67 0.41 10.96
C ALA A 377 -7.12 0.74 11.31
N ALA A 378 -7.34 1.94 11.84
CA ALA A 378 -8.67 2.49 12.03
C ALA A 378 -9.35 2.75 10.68
N TRP A 379 -10.69 2.88 10.67
CA TRP A 379 -11.45 3.02 9.42
C TRP A 379 -10.90 4.12 8.50
N ASP A 380 -10.67 5.33 9.01
CA ASP A 380 -10.18 6.46 8.20
C ASP A 380 -8.72 6.32 7.71
N GLU A 381 -7.98 5.36 8.26
CA GLU A 381 -6.57 5.10 7.93
C GLU A 381 -6.39 3.96 6.94
N ILE A 382 -7.48 3.27 6.58
CA ILE A 382 -7.44 2.19 5.60
C ILE A 382 -7.01 2.73 4.23
N GLN A 383 -6.02 2.09 3.66
CA GLN A 383 -5.51 2.39 2.31
C GLN A 383 -5.48 1.12 1.48
N PRO A 384 -6.53 0.83 0.70
CA PRO A 384 -6.51 -0.30 -0.22
C PRO A 384 -5.37 -0.13 -1.21
N THR A 385 -4.45 -1.09 -1.24
CA THR A 385 -3.29 -1.08 -2.14
C THR A 385 -3.35 -2.28 -3.08
N THR A 386 -3.08 -2.07 -4.36
CA THR A 386 -3.05 -3.11 -5.40
C THR A 386 -1.81 -3.00 -6.27
#